data_f28889f257e7d2a79aecc18401476223
#
_entry.id   f28889f257e7d2a79aecc18401476223
#
_cell.length_a   1.000
_cell.length_b   1.000
_cell.length_c   1.000
_cell.angle_alpha   90.00
_cell.angle_beta   90.00
_cell.angle_gamma   90.00
#
_symmetry.space_group_name_H-M   'P 1'
#
loop_
_entity.id
_entity.type
_entity.pdbx_description
1 polymer ?
#
loop_
_entity_poly.entity_id
_entity_poly.type
_entity_poly.pdbx_seq_one_letter_code
_entity_poly.pdbx_strand_id
1 'polypeptide(L)'
;MSLSIPVMNEPSQSLAPPATDQEGRWGQLVLGLICMMAISSPQYVWALFTKPLLSQVGGTLAQLQVTFSLLIVLQTFLSPFQGLLVDRLGPRRLLSIGAILTGASWILSAAARSPIELDLTYGLLGGLGTGVIYVGVVGLMVRWFPRRRGVAVGMVAAGYGFGAILTTFPIASSLASVGFAHTITVFGAILGAIGLIAAQGIKPPPRAADAEVSSPSTGIKPSVMLRQPVFWLMFAMMTMVSTSGLMVISQMGAFARDFGLMSVTVLGMGALPLALTVDRFTNGLTRPFFGWLSDHIGRENTMAIAFGLEGLAMLAWLGLSGDPIAFVWLSGVVFFGWGEIFSLFPSLLTDTFGTRYATTNYGFLYMSQGIGSILGGPIAALIHQSTGLWTPVFGLIIALDLSAAWLAFFVLKGTRSRYLARAAANR
;
A
#
# COMPACT_ATOMS: atom_id res chain seq x y z
N MET A 1 -68.79 30.16 10.33
CA MET A 1 -67.88 30.24 11.49
C MET A 1 -66.85 29.15 11.32
N SER A 2 -65.74 29.46 10.64
CA SER A 2 -64.64 28.51 10.29
C SER A 2 -63.52 28.82 11.23
N LEU A 3 -63.18 27.87 12.10
CA LEU A 3 -62.02 27.94 13.00
C LEU A 3 -60.78 27.39 12.26
N SER A 4 -59.86 28.28 11.85
CA SER A 4 -58.54 27.96 11.36
C SER A 4 -57.60 27.72 12.56
N ILE A 5 -57.04 26.50 12.64
CA ILE A 5 -56.01 26.12 13.60
C ILE A 5 -54.63 26.53 12.99
N PRO A 6 -53.78 27.29 13.70
CA PRO A 6 -52.45 27.60 13.21
C PRO A 6 -51.55 26.39 13.33
N VAL A 7 -50.95 25.96 12.21
CA VAL A 7 -49.85 25.01 12.17
C VAL A 7 -48.60 25.70 12.71
N MET A 8 -48.18 25.34 13.91
CA MET A 8 -46.87 25.70 14.44
C MET A 8 -45.79 24.97 13.67
N ASN A 9 -45.04 25.68 12.81
CA ASN A 9 -43.77 25.24 12.26
C ASN A 9 -42.74 25.16 13.39
N GLU A 10 -42.46 23.99 13.90
CA GLU A 10 -41.27 23.76 14.69
C GLU A 10 -40.03 23.90 13.74
N PRO A 11 -39.00 24.69 14.09
CA PRO A 11 -37.77 24.70 13.34
C PRO A 11 -37.06 23.36 13.50
N SER A 12 -36.85 22.66 12.39
CA SER A 12 -36.01 21.47 12.34
C SER A 12 -34.64 21.83 12.88
N GLN A 13 -34.36 21.47 14.13
CA GLN A 13 -33.03 21.51 14.71
C GLN A 13 -32.16 20.57 13.89
N SER A 14 -31.29 21.12 13.08
CA SER A 14 -30.16 20.39 12.50
C SER A 14 -29.29 19.94 13.68
N LEU A 15 -29.45 18.68 14.09
CA LEU A 15 -28.57 18.05 15.05
C LEU A 15 -27.19 17.97 14.42
N ALA A 16 -26.36 19.00 14.65
CA ALA A 16 -24.91 18.90 14.42
C ALA A 16 -24.40 17.73 15.28
N PRO A 17 -23.58 16.82 14.72
CA PRO A 17 -23.05 15.71 15.50
C PRO A 17 -22.24 16.25 16.68
N PRO A 18 -22.30 15.58 17.85
CA PRO A 18 -21.58 16.03 19.04
C PRO A 18 -20.09 16.13 18.75
N ALA A 19 -19.45 17.23 19.15
CA ALA A 19 -18.05 17.57 18.91
C ALA A 19 -17.06 16.50 19.44
N THR A 20 -17.48 15.66 20.38
CA THR A 20 -16.69 14.59 20.99
C THR A 20 -16.29 13.46 20.03
N ASP A 21 -17.04 13.22 18.95
CA ASP A 21 -16.72 12.18 17.96
C ASP A 21 -15.61 12.59 16.95
N GLN A 22 -15.30 13.88 16.85
CA GLN A 22 -14.25 14.37 15.96
C GLN A 22 -12.84 14.26 16.58
N GLU A 23 -12.73 14.40 17.90
CA GLU A 23 -11.42 14.40 18.60
C GLU A 23 -10.75 13.01 18.60
N GLY A 24 -11.51 11.93 18.66
CA GLY A 24 -10.96 10.57 18.67
C GLY A 24 -10.38 10.06 17.36
N ARG A 25 -10.90 10.51 16.19
CA ARG A 25 -10.53 9.95 14.89
C ARG A 25 -9.09 10.24 14.47
N TRP A 26 -8.57 11.42 14.75
CA TRP A 26 -7.17 11.77 14.47
C TRP A 26 -6.20 10.97 15.33
N GLY A 27 -6.56 10.68 16.59
CA GLY A 27 -5.81 9.77 17.44
C GLY A 27 -5.74 8.35 16.86
N GLN A 28 -6.85 7.85 16.28
CA GLN A 28 -6.86 6.54 15.61
C GLN A 28 -6.01 6.54 14.34
N LEU A 29 -5.98 7.65 13.60
CA LEU A 29 -5.10 7.80 12.44
C LEU A 29 -3.62 7.77 12.83
N VAL A 30 -3.24 8.49 13.89
CA VAL A 30 -1.86 8.48 14.41
C VAL A 30 -1.46 7.08 14.88
N LEU A 31 -2.33 6.38 15.61
CA LEU A 31 -2.07 5.00 16.02
C LEU A 31 -1.95 4.04 14.83
N GLY A 32 -2.80 4.19 13.81
CA GLY A 32 -2.71 3.45 12.56
C GLY A 32 -1.41 3.74 11.81
N LEU A 33 -0.99 5.01 11.74
CA LEU A 33 0.27 5.43 11.16
C LEU A 33 1.47 4.76 11.87
N ILE A 34 1.48 4.76 13.20
CA ILE A 34 2.53 4.12 14.01
C ILE A 34 2.57 2.61 13.75
N CYS A 35 1.40 1.93 13.71
CA CYS A 35 1.32 0.51 13.36
C CYS A 35 1.93 0.23 11.98
N MET A 36 1.63 1.06 10.97
CA MET A 36 2.16 0.91 9.62
C MET A 36 3.67 1.16 9.55
N MET A 37 4.18 2.15 10.29
CA MET A 37 5.63 2.41 10.40
C MET A 37 6.35 1.23 11.05
N ALA A 38 5.78 0.62 12.09
CA ALA A 38 6.39 -0.50 12.80
C ALA A 38 6.57 -1.76 11.94
N ILE A 39 5.75 -1.96 10.90
CA ILE A 39 5.81 -3.15 10.05
C ILE A 39 6.52 -2.92 8.71
N SER A 40 7.08 -1.76 8.47
CA SER A 40 7.67 -1.41 7.16
C SER A 40 9.04 -2.03 6.93
N SER A 41 9.83 -2.15 7.99
CA SER A 41 11.23 -2.55 7.93
C SER A 41 11.45 -3.95 7.35
N PRO A 42 10.65 -4.99 7.64
CA PRO A 42 10.85 -6.32 7.06
C PRO A 42 10.93 -6.34 5.53
N GLN A 43 10.17 -5.52 4.86
CA GLN A 43 10.22 -5.42 3.41
C GLN A 43 11.35 -4.50 2.91
N TYR A 44 11.50 -3.33 3.50
CA TYR A 44 12.35 -2.29 2.92
C TYR A 44 13.84 -2.37 3.30
N VAL A 45 14.17 -2.98 4.44
CA VAL A 45 15.57 -3.16 4.85
C VAL A 45 16.13 -4.53 4.48
N TRP A 46 15.36 -5.40 3.84
CA TRP A 46 15.78 -6.74 3.43
C TRP A 46 17.14 -6.76 2.72
N ALA A 47 17.37 -5.80 1.84
CA ALA A 47 18.63 -5.70 1.09
C ALA A 47 19.87 -5.56 2.00
N LEU A 48 19.74 -4.92 3.17
CA LEU A 48 20.83 -4.79 4.14
C LEU A 48 21.18 -6.14 4.78
N PHE A 49 20.21 -7.02 4.91
CA PHE A 49 20.36 -8.33 5.56
C PHE A 49 20.81 -9.45 4.62
N THR A 50 20.74 -9.25 3.31
CA THR A 50 21.04 -10.29 2.31
C THR A 50 22.41 -10.91 2.51
N LYS A 51 23.47 -10.08 2.64
CA LYS A 51 24.85 -10.56 2.80
C LYS A 51 25.08 -11.26 4.14
N PRO A 52 24.71 -10.70 5.31
CA PRO A 52 24.80 -11.38 6.59
C PRO A 52 24.00 -12.68 6.65
N LEU A 53 22.77 -12.71 6.08
CA LEU A 53 21.95 -13.91 6.04
C LEU A 53 22.60 -15.04 5.23
N LEU A 54 23.15 -14.73 4.05
CA LEU A 54 23.89 -15.72 3.26
C LEU A 54 25.03 -16.36 4.06
N SER A 55 25.77 -15.57 4.83
CA SER A 55 26.84 -16.10 5.66
C SER A 55 26.34 -16.91 6.86
N GLN A 56 25.13 -16.64 7.37
CA GLN A 56 24.55 -17.29 8.55
C GLN A 56 23.84 -18.60 8.20
N VAL A 57 22.93 -18.57 7.19
CA VAL A 57 22.09 -19.72 6.86
C VAL A 57 22.66 -20.59 5.74
N GLY A 58 23.72 -20.13 5.07
CA GLY A 58 24.25 -20.77 3.87
C GLY A 58 23.30 -20.67 2.67
N GLY A 59 23.53 -21.49 1.67
CA GLY A 59 22.68 -21.54 0.49
C GLY A 59 23.03 -20.50 -0.57
N THR A 60 22.10 -20.21 -1.46
CA THR A 60 22.25 -19.31 -2.59
C THR A 60 21.43 -18.04 -2.41
N LEU A 61 21.79 -16.97 -3.14
CA LEU A 61 21.00 -15.75 -3.19
C LEU A 61 19.56 -16.03 -3.67
N ALA A 62 19.40 -16.96 -4.60
CA ALA A 62 18.07 -17.36 -5.09
C ALA A 62 17.20 -17.96 -3.97
N GLN A 63 17.75 -18.80 -3.10
CA GLN A 63 17.03 -19.32 -1.94
C GLN A 63 16.62 -18.23 -0.97
N LEU A 64 17.49 -17.24 -0.69
CA LEU A 64 17.10 -16.10 0.13
C LEU A 64 15.97 -15.26 -0.50
N GLN A 65 15.95 -15.14 -1.83
CA GLN A 65 14.84 -14.45 -2.50
C GLN A 65 13.50 -15.19 -2.34
N VAL A 66 13.50 -16.52 -2.16
CA VAL A 66 12.28 -17.27 -1.80
C VAL A 66 11.71 -16.78 -0.49
N THR A 67 12.52 -16.59 0.54
CA THR A 67 12.08 -16.06 1.84
C THR A 67 11.40 -14.70 1.70
N PHE A 68 12.02 -13.78 0.96
CA PHE A 68 11.44 -12.46 0.72
C PHE A 68 10.15 -12.54 -0.09
N SER A 69 10.12 -13.36 -1.13
CA SER A 69 8.92 -13.58 -1.93
C SER A 69 7.79 -14.18 -1.09
N LEU A 70 8.10 -15.12 -0.20
CA LEU A 70 7.14 -15.73 0.71
C LEU A 70 6.51 -14.67 1.64
N LEU A 71 7.31 -13.76 2.19
CA LEU A 71 6.80 -12.64 2.98
C LEU A 71 5.77 -11.82 2.18
N ILE A 72 6.08 -11.41 0.96
CA ILE A 72 5.20 -10.57 0.13
C ILE A 72 3.95 -11.35 -0.30
N VAL A 73 4.11 -12.61 -0.71
CA VAL A 73 2.99 -13.47 -1.12
C VAL A 73 2.01 -13.67 0.04
N LEU A 74 2.50 -14.00 1.23
CA LEU A 74 1.62 -14.21 2.39
C LEU A 74 0.97 -12.90 2.87
N GLN A 75 1.69 -11.79 2.81
CA GLN A 75 1.14 -10.47 3.11
C GLN A 75 -0.03 -10.11 2.17
N THR A 76 0.05 -10.47 0.89
CA THR A 76 -0.93 -10.07 -0.12
C THR A 76 -2.01 -11.11 -0.37
N PHE A 77 -1.65 -12.38 -0.60
CA PHE A 77 -2.63 -13.42 -0.96
C PHE A 77 -3.47 -13.92 0.22
N LEU A 78 -2.95 -13.82 1.45
CA LEU A 78 -3.74 -14.13 2.64
C LEU A 78 -4.56 -12.94 3.16
N SER A 79 -4.42 -11.77 2.57
CA SER A 79 -5.11 -10.55 3.01
C SER A 79 -6.65 -10.66 3.04
N PRO A 80 -7.35 -11.43 2.17
CA PRO A 80 -8.79 -11.64 2.33
C PRO A 80 -9.16 -12.34 3.65
N PHE A 81 -8.39 -13.37 4.03
CA PHE A 81 -8.60 -14.10 5.28
C PHE A 81 -8.21 -13.26 6.50
N GLN A 82 -7.10 -12.55 6.41
CA GLN A 82 -6.65 -11.62 7.44
C GLN A 82 -7.69 -10.50 7.66
N GLY A 83 -8.22 -9.92 6.58
CA GLY A 83 -9.29 -8.93 6.63
C GLY A 83 -10.57 -9.48 7.24
N LEU A 84 -10.96 -10.71 6.90
CA LEU A 84 -12.12 -11.38 7.49
C LEU A 84 -11.96 -11.56 9.01
N LEU A 85 -10.76 -11.96 9.45
CA LEU A 85 -10.46 -12.09 10.87
C LEU A 85 -10.53 -10.73 11.59
N VAL A 86 -9.99 -9.66 11.00
CA VAL A 86 -10.07 -8.29 11.54
C VAL A 86 -11.53 -7.84 11.66
N ASP A 87 -12.34 -8.08 10.62
CA ASP A 87 -13.76 -7.70 10.62
C ASP A 87 -14.59 -8.49 11.64
N ARG A 88 -14.21 -9.75 11.97
CA ARG A 88 -14.93 -10.62 12.92
C ARG A 88 -14.46 -10.47 14.37
N LEU A 89 -13.13 -10.49 14.60
CA LEU A 89 -12.53 -10.54 15.94
C LEU A 89 -12.18 -9.15 16.48
N GLY A 90 -12.27 -8.14 15.62
CA GLY A 90 -11.98 -6.74 15.93
C GLY A 90 -10.52 -6.35 15.69
N PRO A 91 -10.28 -5.07 15.36
CA PRO A 91 -8.96 -4.59 14.93
C PRO A 91 -7.92 -4.69 16.04
N ARG A 92 -8.23 -4.27 17.27
CA ARG A 92 -7.28 -4.25 18.39
C ARG A 92 -6.58 -5.59 18.60
N ARG A 93 -7.35 -6.68 18.66
CA ARG A 93 -6.80 -8.04 18.92
C ARG A 93 -5.92 -8.49 17.77
N LEU A 94 -6.40 -8.33 16.55
CA LEU A 94 -5.68 -8.82 15.37
C LEU A 94 -4.42 -8.01 15.08
N LEU A 95 -4.46 -6.68 15.20
CA LEU A 95 -3.27 -5.84 15.05
C LEU A 95 -2.23 -6.14 16.13
N SER A 96 -2.66 -6.43 17.37
CA SER A 96 -1.75 -6.86 18.44
C SER A 96 -1.06 -8.19 18.10
N ILE A 97 -1.81 -9.17 17.60
CA ILE A 97 -1.24 -10.45 17.12
C ILE A 97 -0.28 -10.19 15.96
N GLY A 98 -0.65 -9.35 15.01
CA GLY A 98 0.19 -8.97 13.88
C GLY A 98 1.52 -8.34 14.32
N ALA A 99 1.49 -7.43 15.32
CA ALA A 99 2.68 -6.81 15.86
C ALA A 99 3.61 -7.82 16.57
N ILE A 100 3.03 -8.73 17.34
CA ILE A 100 3.76 -9.84 17.97
C ILE A 100 4.42 -10.73 16.92
N LEU A 101 3.67 -11.15 15.89
CA LEU A 101 4.18 -12.00 14.82
C LEU A 101 5.32 -11.31 14.05
N THR A 102 5.17 -10.01 13.74
CA THR A 102 6.21 -9.25 13.03
C THR A 102 7.47 -9.10 13.88
N GLY A 103 7.35 -8.75 15.17
CA GLY A 103 8.49 -8.67 16.07
C GLY A 103 9.17 -10.04 16.29
N ALA A 104 8.37 -11.07 16.55
CA ALA A 104 8.85 -12.44 16.72
C ALA A 104 9.53 -12.97 15.46
N SER A 105 9.05 -12.63 14.26
CA SER A 105 9.67 -13.06 13.01
C SER A 105 11.14 -12.64 12.93
N TRP A 106 11.46 -11.42 13.31
CA TRP A 106 12.83 -10.90 13.32
C TRP A 106 13.67 -11.53 14.44
N ILE A 107 13.12 -11.61 15.66
CA ILE A 107 13.81 -12.21 16.81
C ILE A 107 14.17 -13.65 16.52
N LEU A 108 13.25 -14.46 15.99
CA LEU A 108 13.49 -15.86 15.66
C LEU A 108 14.43 -16.03 14.46
N SER A 109 14.40 -15.12 13.48
CA SER A 109 15.31 -15.14 12.34
C SER A 109 16.77 -14.89 12.74
N ALA A 110 17.02 -14.27 13.89
CA ALA A 110 18.37 -14.13 14.44
C ALA A 110 19.04 -15.48 14.74
N ALA A 111 18.25 -16.51 15.07
CA ALA A 111 18.73 -17.86 15.38
C ALA A 111 18.65 -18.84 14.21
N ALA A 112 18.08 -18.44 13.07
CA ALA A 112 17.91 -19.31 11.90
C ALA A 112 19.29 -19.78 11.37
N ARG A 113 19.42 -21.06 11.10
CA ARG A 113 20.66 -21.71 10.63
C ARG A 113 20.50 -22.38 9.25
N SER A 114 19.32 -22.35 8.68
CA SER A 114 19.03 -22.91 7.38
C SER A 114 18.05 -22.01 6.60
N PRO A 115 18.02 -22.07 5.25
CA PRO A 115 17.05 -21.34 4.45
C PRO A 115 15.60 -21.67 4.84
N ILE A 116 15.28 -22.92 5.17
CA ILE A 116 13.93 -23.34 5.58
C ILE A 116 13.52 -22.69 6.91
N GLU A 117 14.42 -22.63 7.89
CA GLU A 117 14.13 -21.93 9.14
C GLU A 117 13.89 -20.45 8.92
N LEU A 118 14.64 -19.82 8.00
CA LEU A 118 14.44 -18.42 7.62
C LEU A 118 13.09 -18.22 6.87
N ASP A 119 12.70 -19.17 6.02
CA ASP A 119 11.40 -19.13 5.35
C ASP A 119 10.24 -19.18 6.35
N LEU A 120 10.37 -19.99 7.40
CA LEU A 120 9.36 -20.10 8.46
C LEU A 120 9.35 -18.88 9.39
N THR A 121 10.51 -18.37 9.76
CA THR A 121 10.62 -17.25 10.71
C THR A 121 10.40 -15.90 10.02
N TYR A 122 11.23 -15.55 9.04
CA TYR A 122 11.15 -14.26 8.36
C TYR A 122 9.99 -14.23 7.34
N GLY A 123 9.90 -15.25 6.48
CA GLY A 123 8.93 -15.31 5.41
C GLY A 123 7.50 -15.50 5.93
N LEU A 124 7.24 -16.62 6.60
CA LEU A 124 5.88 -17.00 7.04
C LEU A 124 5.37 -16.09 8.16
N LEU A 125 6.08 -16.00 9.29
CA LEU A 125 5.62 -15.19 10.42
C LEU A 125 5.61 -13.71 10.08
N GLY A 126 6.64 -13.21 9.36
CA GLY A 126 6.71 -11.83 8.92
C GLY A 126 5.59 -11.46 7.95
N GLY A 127 5.32 -12.31 6.95
CA GLY A 127 4.23 -12.10 5.98
C GLY A 127 2.84 -12.12 6.63
N LEU A 128 2.60 -13.04 7.55
CA LEU A 128 1.34 -13.08 8.32
C LEU A 128 1.18 -11.84 9.20
N GLY A 129 2.21 -11.46 9.94
CA GLY A 129 2.15 -10.32 10.86
C GLY A 129 1.96 -8.99 10.13
N THR A 130 2.78 -8.72 9.11
CA THR A 130 2.71 -7.48 8.32
C THR A 130 1.39 -7.38 7.56
N GLY A 131 0.90 -8.49 6.98
CA GLY A 131 -0.34 -8.52 6.22
C GLY A 131 -1.58 -8.17 7.06
N VAL A 132 -1.70 -8.76 8.26
CA VAL A 132 -2.81 -8.46 9.19
C VAL A 132 -2.83 -6.98 9.56
N ILE A 133 -1.68 -6.39 9.88
CA ILE A 133 -1.61 -4.97 10.24
C ILE A 133 -1.93 -4.09 9.05
N TYR A 134 -1.32 -4.37 7.89
CA TYR A 134 -1.51 -3.55 6.70
C TYR A 134 -3.00 -3.49 6.30
N VAL A 135 -3.62 -4.63 6.06
CA VAL A 135 -5.02 -4.69 5.61
C VAL A 135 -5.98 -4.22 6.69
N GLY A 136 -5.66 -4.51 7.96
CA GLY A 136 -6.46 -4.11 9.12
C GLY A 136 -6.48 -2.60 9.32
N VAL A 137 -5.32 -1.93 9.25
CA VAL A 137 -5.22 -0.47 9.39
C VAL A 137 -5.90 0.24 8.23
N VAL A 138 -5.67 -0.19 6.98
CA VAL A 138 -6.34 0.40 5.80
C VAL A 138 -7.86 0.27 5.92
N GLY A 139 -8.37 -0.94 6.22
CA GLY A 139 -9.79 -1.18 6.39
C GLY A 139 -10.42 -0.43 7.56
N LEU A 140 -9.64 -0.11 8.59
CA LEU A 140 -10.08 0.70 9.72
C LEU A 140 -10.19 2.17 9.32
N MET A 141 -9.21 2.72 8.59
CA MET A 141 -9.18 4.14 8.21
C MET A 141 -10.32 4.52 7.26
N VAL A 142 -10.68 3.67 6.31
CA VAL A 142 -11.83 3.94 5.43
C VAL A 142 -13.16 4.03 6.20
N ARG A 143 -13.26 3.41 7.37
CA ARG A 143 -14.43 3.45 8.26
C ARG A 143 -14.42 4.65 9.20
N TRP A 144 -13.25 5.04 9.72
CA TRP A 144 -13.11 6.21 10.59
C TRP A 144 -13.28 7.54 9.86
N PHE A 145 -12.94 7.59 8.56
CA PHE A 145 -12.94 8.82 7.77
C PHE A 145 -13.84 8.74 6.54
N PRO A 146 -15.17 8.60 6.68
CA PRO A 146 -16.08 8.35 5.57
C PRO A 146 -16.10 9.49 4.52
N ARG A 147 -15.82 10.74 4.92
CA ARG A 147 -15.76 11.91 4.03
C ARG A 147 -14.36 12.22 3.49
N ARG A 148 -13.28 11.62 4.05
CA ARG A 148 -11.89 11.88 3.70
C ARG A 148 -11.09 10.57 3.65
N ARG A 149 -11.66 9.55 3.00
CA ARG A 149 -11.06 8.20 2.93
C ARG A 149 -9.69 8.21 2.27
N GLY A 150 -9.56 8.97 1.16
CA GLY A 150 -8.32 9.09 0.42
C GLY A 150 -7.17 9.64 1.28
N VAL A 151 -7.40 10.75 1.97
CA VAL A 151 -6.40 11.34 2.89
C VAL A 151 -6.02 10.35 3.99
N ALA A 152 -7.03 9.79 4.68
CA ALA A 152 -6.76 8.94 5.84
C ALA A 152 -5.99 7.67 5.47
N VAL A 153 -6.41 6.99 4.39
CA VAL A 153 -5.71 5.81 3.88
C VAL A 153 -4.32 6.20 3.34
N GLY A 154 -4.23 7.30 2.61
CA GLY A 154 -2.96 7.82 2.11
C GLY A 154 -1.95 8.10 3.20
N MET A 155 -2.37 8.72 4.31
CA MET A 155 -1.49 9.00 5.45
C MET A 155 -0.96 7.72 6.11
N VAL A 156 -1.82 6.76 6.41
CA VAL A 156 -1.35 5.50 7.03
C VAL A 156 -0.51 4.68 6.05
N ALA A 157 -0.86 4.66 4.77
CA ALA A 157 -0.06 4.00 3.75
C ALA A 157 1.32 4.67 3.56
N ALA A 158 1.40 6.01 3.65
CA ALA A 158 2.67 6.73 3.68
C ALA A 158 3.54 6.32 4.88
N GLY A 159 2.92 6.04 6.04
CA GLY A 159 3.61 5.51 7.21
C GLY A 159 4.39 4.23 6.93
N TYR A 160 3.85 3.35 6.11
CA TYR A 160 4.57 2.15 5.68
C TYR A 160 5.88 2.48 4.92
N GLY A 161 5.90 3.53 4.10
CA GLY A 161 7.13 4.01 3.45
C GLY A 161 8.08 4.74 4.42
N PHE A 162 7.55 5.73 5.16
CA PHE A 162 8.34 6.56 6.06
C PHE A 162 8.97 5.79 7.23
N GLY A 163 8.32 4.75 7.74
CA GLY A 163 8.87 3.90 8.79
C GLY A 163 10.23 3.31 8.40
N ALA A 164 10.37 2.85 7.17
CA ALA A 164 11.63 2.33 6.66
C ALA A 164 12.71 3.41 6.52
N ILE A 165 12.35 4.65 6.16
CA ILE A 165 13.31 5.76 6.09
C ILE A 165 13.91 6.02 7.48
N LEU A 166 13.09 6.03 8.53
CA LEU A 166 13.54 6.25 9.90
C LEU A 166 14.42 5.10 10.43
N THR A 167 14.16 3.87 9.99
CA THR A 167 14.86 2.68 10.54
C THR A 167 16.07 2.25 9.73
N THR A 168 16.17 2.58 8.45
CA THR A 168 17.24 2.11 7.57
C THR A 168 18.63 2.50 8.09
N PHE A 169 18.83 3.77 8.44
CA PHE A 169 20.14 4.24 8.92
C PHE A 169 20.52 3.66 10.29
N PRO A 170 19.64 3.69 11.32
CA PRO A 170 19.93 3.04 12.58
C PRO A 170 20.21 1.53 12.45
N ILE A 171 19.46 0.81 11.63
CA ILE A 171 19.67 -0.62 11.38
C ILE A 171 21.03 -0.84 10.68
N ALA A 172 21.37 -0.05 9.65
CA ALA A 172 22.65 -0.17 8.96
C ALA A 172 23.84 0.10 9.89
N SER A 173 23.75 1.13 10.75
CA SER A 173 24.76 1.46 11.73
C SER A 173 24.93 0.36 12.79
N SER A 174 23.82 -0.16 13.31
CA SER A 174 23.81 -1.27 14.28
C SER A 174 24.40 -2.54 13.65
N LEU A 175 24.02 -2.84 12.39
CA LEU A 175 24.54 -4.00 11.65
C LEU A 175 26.06 -3.95 11.50
N ALA A 176 26.62 -2.76 11.23
CA ALA A 176 28.06 -2.56 11.11
C ALA A 176 28.80 -2.65 12.45
N SER A 177 28.18 -2.23 13.54
CA SER A 177 28.85 -2.14 14.87
C SER A 177 28.72 -3.40 15.71
N VAL A 178 27.53 -4.03 15.75
CA VAL A 178 27.22 -5.16 16.67
C VAL A 178 26.78 -6.43 15.94
N GLY A 179 26.70 -6.40 14.61
CA GLY A 179 26.38 -7.55 13.76
C GLY A 179 24.89 -7.85 13.61
N PHE A 180 24.60 -8.86 12.77
CA PHE A 180 23.23 -9.16 12.32
C PHE A 180 22.31 -9.66 13.42
N ALA A 181 22.71 -10.70 14.17
CA ALA A 181 21.83 -11.35 15.15
C ALA A 181 21.37 -10.38 16.24
N HIS A 182 22.27 -9.54 16.77
CA HIS A 182 21.93 -8.51 17.76
C HIS A 182 21.00 -7.45 17.13
N THR A 183 21.34 -6.94 15.95
CA THR A 183 20.57 -5.90 15.27
C THR A 183 19.13 -6.35 15.01
N ILE A 184 18.94 -7.50 14.40
CA ILE A 184 17.58 -7.99 14.03
C ILE A 184 16.75 -8.31 15.28
N THR A 185 17.39 -8.81 16.35
CA THR A 185 16.72 -9.07 17.65
C THR A 185 16.24 -7.79 18.31
N VAL A 186 17.12 -6.80 18.42
CA VAL A 186 16.80 -5.54 19.11
C VAL A 186 15.75 -4.76 18.32
N PHE A 187 15.91 -4.61 17.00
CA PHE A 187 14.92 -3.90 16.19
C PHE A 187 13.62 -4.66 16.06
N GLY A 188 13.65 -6.00 16.03
CA GLY A 188 12.44 -6.83 16.10
C GLY A 188 11.66 -6.60 17.39
N ALA A 189 12.33 -6.55 18.54
CA ALA A 189 11.73 -6.26 19.84
C ALA A 189 11.16 -4.83 19.89
N ILE A 190 11.93 -3.83 19.47
CA ILE A 190 11.50 -2.41 19.45
C ILE A 190 10.29 -2.20 18.57
N LEU A 191 10.34 -2.64 17.30
CA LEU A 191 9.27 -2.43 16.35
C LEU A 191 8.03 -3.24 16.72
N GLY A 192 8.21 -4.49 17.19
CA GLY A 192 7.12 -5.30 17.71
C GLY A 192 6.44 -4.64 18.92
N ALA A 193 7.21 -4.11 19.87
CA ALA A 193 6.69 -3.40 21.03
C ALA A 193 5.95 -2.10 20.64
N ILE A 194 6.52 -1.28 19.75
CA ILE A 194 5.88 -0.06 19.24
C ILE A 194 4.54 -0.39 18.57
N GLY A 195 4.54 -1.38 17.66
CA GLY A 195 3.32 -1.83 17.01
C GLY A 195 2.28 -2.37 17.98
N LEU A 196 2.69 -3.16 18.97
CA LEU A 196 1.82 -3.71 20.02
C LEU A 196 1.21 -2.62 20.87
N ILE A 197 2.00 -1.66 21.37
CA ILE A 197 1.52 -0.53 22.18
C ILE A 197 0.53 0.31 21.38
N ALA A 198 0.85 0.64 20.13
CA ALA A 198 -0.05 1.39 19.27
C ALA A 198 -1.38 0.63 19.03
N ALA A 199 -1.31 -0.69 18.81
CA ALA A 199 -2.48 -1.54 18.60
C ALA A 199 -3.41 -1.57 19.84
N GLN A 200 -2.87 -1.41 21.08
CA GLN A 200 -3.72 -1.35 22.28
C GLN A 200 -4.66 -0.12 22.30
N GLY A 201 -4.25 0.98 21.68
CA GLY A 201 -5.07 2.20 21.55
C GLY A 201 -6.08 2.16 20.40
N ILE A 202 -5.98 1.18 19.51
CA ILE A 202 -6.89 1.05 18.35
C ILE A 202 -8.29 0.67 18.80
N LYS A 203 -9.28 1.40 18.30
CA LYS A 203 -10.71 1.19 18.56
C LYS A 203 -11.47 1.05 17.24
N PRO A 204 -12.54 0.24 17.20
CA PRO A 204 -13.46 0.28 16.07
C PRO A 204 -14.17 1.64 16.02
N PRO A 205 -14.58 2.12 14.82
CA PRO A 205 -15.34 3.37 14.72
C PRO A 205 -16.66 3.25 15.45
N PRO A 206 -17.19 4.37 16.01
CA PRO A 206 -18.52 4.42 16.61
C PRO A 206 -19.58 4.00 15.59
N ARG A 207 -20.61 3.23 16.00
CA ARG A 207 -21.70 2.80 15.12
C ARG A 207 -22.47 3.96 14.47
N ALA A 208 -22.49 5.13 15.11
CA ALA A 208 -23.11 6.34 14.60
C ALA A 208 -22.37 6.97 13.40
N ALA A 209 -21.03 6.82 13.31
CA ALA A 209 -20.28 7.34 12.19
C ALA A 209 -20.57 6.61 10.85
N ASP A 210 -21.04 5.36 10.93
CA ASP A 210 -21.51 4.60 9.77
C ASP A 210 -22.92 5.05 9.30
N ALA A 211 -23.70 5.71 10.16
CA ALA A 211 -25.10 6.07 9.90
C ALA A 211 -25.27 7.41 9.16
N GLU A 212 -24.31 8.34 9.25
CA GLU A 212 -24.49 9.70 8.69
C GLU A 212 -24.20 9.84 7.18
N VAL A 213 -23.51 8.90 6.56
CA VAL A 213 -23.11 9.01 5.14
C VAL A 213 -23.65 7.86 4.29
N SER A 214 -24.23 6.84 4.90
CA SER A 214 -24.85 5.72 4.19
C SER A 214 -26.08 5.28 4.95
N SER A 215 -27.18 5.13 4.26
CA SER A 215 -28.34 4.35 4.74
C SER A 215 -27.88 3.05 5.44
N PRO A 216 -28.68 2.47 6.35
CA PRO A 216 -28.22 1.56 7.38
C PRO A 216 -27.29 0.46 6.87
N SER A 217 -26.05 0.45 7.37
CA SER A 217 -25.04 -0.64 7.31
C SER A 217 -24.98 -1.46 6.01
N THR A 218 -25.05 -0.83 4.85
CA THR A 218 -24.99 -1.51 3.55
C THR A 218 -23.56 -1.74 3.13
N GLY A 219 -23.02 -2.90 3.46
CA GLY A 219 -21.79 -3.41 2.88
C GLY A 219 -22.07 -4.67 2.07
N ILE A 220 -21.57 -4.70 0.86
CA ILE A 220 -21.68 -5.84 -0.04
C ILE A 220 -20.74 -6.94 0.46
N LYS A 221 -21.28 -8.16 0.64
CA LYS A 221 -20.47 -9.33 1.01
C LYS A 221 -19.42 -9.62 -0.06
N PRO A 222 -18.22 -10.14 0.32
CA PRO A 222 -17.17 -10.47 -0.65
C PRO A 222 -17.65 -11.39 -1.78
N SER A 223 -18.47 -12.41 -1.47
CA SER A 223 -19.02 -13.35 -2.47
C SER A 223 -19.90 -12.68 -3.52
N VAL A 224 -20.56 -11.58 -3.18
CA VAL A 224 -21.38 -10.79 -4.12
C VAL A 224 -20.49 -9.80 -4.87
N MET A 225 -19.53 -9.17 -4.20
CA MET A 225 -18.55 -8.26 -4.81
C MET A 225 -17.77 -8.94 -5.92
N LEU A 226 -17.26 -10.15 -5.67
CA LEU A 226 -16.49 -10.94 -6.63
C LEU A 226 -17.27 -11.33 -7.91
N ARG A 227 -18.61 -11.21 -7.88
CA ARG A 227 -19.46 -11.41 -9.07
C ARG A 227 -19.68 -10.13 -9.89
N GLN A 228 -19.18 -8.98 -9.40
CA GLN A 228 -19.42 -7.69 -10.06
C GLN A 228 -18.29 -7.36 -11.04
N PRO A 229 -18.59 -7.04 -12.30
CA PRO A 229 -17.57 -6.67 -13.27
C PRO A 229 -16.74 -5.45 -12.85
N VAL A 230 -17.33 -4.50 -12.13
CA VAL A 230 -16.62 -3.32 -11.62
C VAL A 230 -15.49 -3.68 -10.66
N PHE A 231 -15.62 -4.76 -9.87
CA PHE A 231 -14.54 -5.25 -9.02
C PHE A 231 -13.36 -5.76 -9.86
N TRP A 232 -13.62 -6.57 -10.86
CA TRP A 232 -12.57 -7.14 -11.72
C TRP A 232 -11.87 -6.08 -12.57
N LEU A 233 -12.59 -5.02 -12.94
CA LEU A 233 -11.97 -3.86 -13.58
C LEU A 233 -10.99 -3.16 -12.64
N MET A 234 -11.38 -2.89 -11.39
CA MET A 234 -10.48 -2.35 -10.37
C MET A 234 -9.28 -3.27 -10.13
N PHE A 235 -9.53 -4.58 -10.04
CA PHE A 235 -8.48 -5.60 -9.85
C PHE A 235 -7.48 -5.61 -10.99
N ALA A 236 -7.95 -5.61 -12.23
CA ALA A 236 -7.10 -5.56 -13.41
C ALA A 236 -6.27 -4.28 -13.46
N MET A 237 -6.89 -3.12 -13.25
CA MET A 237 -6.19 -1.83 -13.22
C MET A 237 -5.12 -1.79 -12.12
N MET A 238 -5.45 -2.24 -10.90
CA MET A 238 -4.48 -2.30 -9.82
C MET A 238 -3.34 -3.29 -10.12
N THR A 239 -3.63 -4.41 -10.80
CA THR A 239 -2.58 -5.35 -11.27
C THR A 239 -1.67 -4.68 -12.29
N MET A 240 -2.23 -3.96 -13.27
CA MET A 240 -1.45 -3.28 -14.32
C MET A 240 -0.46 -2.28 -13.70
N VAL A 241 -0.95 -1.36 -12.87
CA VAL A 241 -0.12 -0.32 -12.24
C VAL A 241 0.83 -0.92 -11.19
N SER A 242 0.41 -1.95 -10.45
CA SER A 242 1.34 -2.66 -9.56
C SER A 242 2.48 -3.34 -10.31
N THR A 243 2.18 -3.93 -11.47
CA THR A 243 3.18 -4.60 -12.31
C THR A 243 4.17 -3.58 -12.88
N SER A 244 3.68 -2.45 -13.41
CA SER A 244 4.51 -1.39 -14.00
C SER A 244 5.52 -0.83 -12.98
N GLY A 245 5.06 -0.35 -11.84
CA GLY A 245 5.95 0.22 -10.83
C GLY A 245 6.92 -0.78 -10.22
N LEU A 246 6.51 -2.05 -10.04
CA LEU A 246 7.40 -3.10 -9.53
C LEU A 246 8.42 -3.55 -10.58
N MET A 247 8.13 -3.44 -11.88
CA MET A 247 9.14 -3.56 -12.94
C MET A 247 10.23 -2.50 -12.76
N VAL A 248 9.85 -1.24 -12.59
CA VAL A 248 10.81 -0.14 -12.39
C VAL A 248 11.66 -0.39 -11.14
N ILE A 249 11.03 -0.64 -9.99
CA ILE A 249 11.73 -0.87 -8.71
C ILE A 249 12.77 -1.99 -8.84
N SER A 250 12.39 -3.10 -9.47
CA SER A 250 13.27 -4.28 -9.56
C SER A 250 14.46 -4.07 -10.52
N GLN A 251 14.32 -3.18 -11.49
CA GLN A 251 15.33 -2.98 -12.56
C GLN A 251 16.13 -1.69 -12.44
N MET A 252 15.89 -0.83 -11.45
CA MET A 252 16.59 0.45 -11.29
C MET A 252 18.11 0.33 -11.33
N GLY A 253 18.68 -0.68 -10.67
CA GLY A 253 20.11 -0.94 -10.69
C GLY A 253 20.64 -1.39 -12.06
N ALA A 254 19.84 -2.15 -12.82
CA ALA A 254 20.15 -2.58 -14.17
C ALA A 254 20.05 -1.39 -15.15
N PHE A 255 19.02 -0.57 -15.04
CA PHE A 255 18.89 0.69 -15.81
C PHE A 255 20.13 1.58 -15.61
N ALA A 256 20.51 1.84 -14.34
CA ALA A 256 21.67 2.68 -14.03
C ALA A 256 22.96 2.12 -14.61
N ARG A 257 23.13 0.79 -14.63
CA ARG A 257 24.32 0.13 -15.19
C ARG A 257 24.34 0.28 -16.71
N ASP A 258 23.27 -0.09 -17.37
CA ASP A 258 23.22 -0.19 -18.84
C ASP A 258 23.12 1.20 -19.50
N PHE A 259 22.62 2.21 -18.76
CA PHE A 259 22.66 3.61 -19.17
C PHE A 259 23.98 4.32 -18.81
N GLY A 260 24.97 3.60 -18.23
CA GLY A 260 26.27 4.16 -17.90
C GLY A 260 26.30 5.10 -16.68
N LEU A 261 25.29 5.05 -15.82
CA LEU A 261 25.09 5.99 -14.72
C LEU A 261 25.67 5.55 -13.36
N MET A 262 26.27 4.35 -13.29
CA MET A 262 26.76 3.78 -12.02
C MET A 262 27.87 4.61 -11.35
N SER A 263 28.72 5.26 -12.15
CA SER A 263 29.83 6.11 -11.68
C SER A 263 29.53 7.60 -11.75
N VAL A 264 28.35 7.98 -12.21
CA VAL A 264 27.98 9.39 -12.38
C VAL A 264 27.43 9.97 -11.09
N THR A 265 27.79 11.21 -10.79
CA THR A 265 27.27 11.95 -9.63
C THR A 265 26.33 13.07 -10.06
N VAL A 266 25.25 13.25 -9.31
CA VAL A 266 24.28 14.34 -9.42
C VAL A 266 24.22 15.01 -8.06
N LEU A 267 24.36 16.32 -7.99
CA LEU A 267 24.41 17.10 -6.75
C LEU A 267 25.42 16.55 -5.70
N GLY A 268 26.56 16.03 -6.17
CA GLY A 268 27.61 15.47 -5.30
C GLY A 268 27.34 14.07 -4.75
N MET A 269 26.23 13.44 -5.11
CA MET A 269 25.86 12.07 -4.74
C MET A 269 25.81 11.16 -5.97
N GLY A 270 26.05 9.86 -5.80
CA GLY A 270 25.88 8.92 -6.92
C GLY A 270 24.46 8.96 -7.47
N ALA A 271 24.30 8.94 -8.79
CA ALA A 271 23.01 9.08 -9.46
C ALA A 271 21.99 8.01 -9.02
N LEU A 272 22.38 6.74 -8.94
CA LEU A 272 21.50 5.65 -8.50
C LEU A 272 21.08 5.78 -7.02
N PRO A 273 21.98 5.96 -6.03
CA PRO A 273 21.57 6.20 -4.64
C PRO A 273 20.66 7.42 -4.47
N LEU A 274 20.93 8.50 -5.21
CA LEU A 274 20.09 9.70 -5.17
C LEU A 274 18.70 9.42 -5.74
N ALA A 275 18.60 8.77 -6.90
CA ALA A 275 17.33 8.37 -7.50
C ALA A 275 16.50 7.52 -6.54
N LEU A 276 17.08 6.46 -5.96
CA LEU A 276 16.40 5.59 -4.99
C LEU A 276 15.93 6.35 -3.73
N THR A 277 16.63 7.40 -3.32
CA THR A 277 16.23 8.26 -2.20
C THR A 277 15.04 9.14 -2.59
N VAL A 278 15.12 9.79 -3.75
CA VAL A 278 14.02 10.61 -4.30
C VAL A 278 12.77 9.76 -4.49
N ASP A 279 12.90 8.56 -5.07
CA ASP A 279 11.80 7.62 -5.30
C ASP A 279 11.06 7.26 -4.01
N ARG A 280 11.79 6.96 -2.94
CA ARG A 280 11.18 6.65 -1.63
C ARG A 280 10.44 7.83 -1.04
N PHE A 281 11.04 9.02 -1.14
CA PHE A 281 10.41 10.24 -0.65
C PHE A 281 9.15 10.58 -1.43
N THR A 282 9.20 10.58 -2.75
CA THR A 282 8.05 10.87 -3.61
C THR A 282 6.95 9.82 -3.46
N ASN A 283 7.30 8.54 -3.39
CA ASN A 283 6.36 7.44 -3.14
C ASN A 283 5.64 7.56 -1.78
N GLY A 284 6.33 8.05 -0.75
CA GLY A 284 5.70 8.33 0.54
C GLY A 284 4.72 9.51 0.47
N LEU A 285 5.15 10.61 -0.16
CA LEU A 285 4.38 11.85 -0.25
C LEU A 285 3.16 11.74 -1.18
N THR A 286 3.25 10.95 -2.23
CA THR A 286 2.18 10.77 -3.23
C THR A 286 0.87 10.28 -2.60
N ARG A 287 0.94 9.38 -1.63
CA ARG A 287 -0.23 8.73 -1.04
C ARG A 287 -1.19 9.69 -0.34
N PRO A 288 -0.74 10.55 0.60
CA PRO A 288 -1.62 11.56 1.17
C PRO A 288 -2.02 12.64 0.16
N PHE A 289 -1.13 13.01 -0.78
CA PHE A 289 -1.40 14.02 -1.80
C PHE A 289 -2.54 13.59 -2.74
N PHE A 290 -2.41 12.47 -3.43
CA PHE A 290 -3.47 11.98 -4.32
C PHE A 290 -4.69 11.49 -3.53
N GLY A 291 -4.51 11.01 -2.31
CA GLY A 291 -5.61 10.74 -1.41
C GLY A 291 -6.47 11.97 -1.17
N TRP A 292 -5.83 13.10 -0.85
CA TRP A 292 -6.48 14.39 -0.69
C TRP A 292 -7.11 14.88 -2.00
N LEU A 293 -6.38 14.83 -3.11
CA LEU A 293 -6.87 15.24 -4.41
C LEU A 293 -8.13 14.45 -4.80
N SER A 294 -8.12 13.14 -4.55
CA SER A 294 -9.24 12.25 -4.88
C SER A 294 -10.50 12.51 -4.06
N ASP A 295 -10.34 13.03 -2.85
CA ASP A 295 -11.47 13.44 -2.01
C ASP A 295 -12.17 14.72 -2.56
N HIS A 296 -11.49 15.48 -3.45
CA HIS A 296 -12.00 16.73 -4.04
C HIS A 296 -12.50 16.58 -5.48
N ILE A 297 -11.71 15.93 -6.37
CA ILE A 297 -12.04 15.81 -7.80
C ILE A 297 -12.60 14.43 -8.19
N GLY A 298 -12.72 13.52 -7.22
CA GLY A 298 -13.20 12.15 -7.40
C GLY A 298 -12.07 11.16 -7.69
N ARG A 299 -12.35 9.87 -7.37
CA ARG A 299 -11.35 8.78 -7.42
C ARG A 299 -10.85 8.53 -8.84
N GLU A 300 -11.79 8.37 -9.78
CA GLU A 300 -11.52 8.00 -11.16
C GLU A 300 -10.74 9.08 -11.91
N ASN A 301 -11.06 10.35 -11.68
CA ASN A 301 -10.33 11.46 -12.29
C ASN A 301 -8.89 11.53 -11.75
N THR A 302 -8.73 11.33 -10.44
CA THR A 302 -7.40 11.32 -9.81
C THR A 302 -6.55 10.16 -10.29
N MET A 303 -7.13 8.96 -10.41
CA MET A 303 -6.45 7.79 -11.00
C MET A 303 -5.98 8.08 -12.43
N ALA A 304 -6.84 8.68 -13.26
CA ALA A 304 -6.47 9.02 -14.62
C ALA A 304 -5.30 10.01 -14.70
N ILE A 305 -5.27 10.99 -13.78
CA ILE A 305 -4.18 11.97 -13.69
C ILE A 305 -2.89 11.28 -13.23
N ALA A 306 -2.96 10.48 -12.17
CA ALA A 306 -1.78 9.87 -11.56
C ALA A 306 -1.14 8.83 -12.49
N PHE A 307 -1.91 7.90 -13.02
CA PHE A 307 -1.41 6.88 -13.96
C PHE A 307 -0.99 7.49 -15.30
N GLY A 308 -1.69 8.54 -15.75
CA GLY A 308 -1.28 9.32 -16.93
C GLY A 308 0.06 10.02 -16.72
N LEU A 309 0.26 10.63 -15.54
CA LEU A 309 1.53 11.26 -15.15
C LEU A 309 2.67 10.23 -15.11
N GLU A 310 2.43 9.04 -14.52
CA GLU A 310 3.38 7.94 -14.47
C GLU A 310 3.80 7.49 -15.88
N GLY A 311 2.82 7.16 -16.74
CA GLY A 311 3.10 6.72 -18.10
C GLY A 311 3.79 7.77 -18.97
N LEU A 312 3.42 9.07 -18.83
CA LEU A 312 4.09 10.17 -19.54
C LEU A 312 5.51 10.41 -19.00
N ALA A 313 5.72 10.31 -17.69
CA ALA A 313 7.05 10.41 -17.11
C ALA A 313 7.97 9.26 -17.58
N MET A 314 7.43 8.04 -17.69
CA MET A 314 8.16 6.89 -18.25
C MET A 314 8.51 7.11 -19.73
N LEU A 315 7.61 7.70 -20.52
CA LEU A 315 7.88 8.03 -21.93
C LEU A 315 9.00 9.09 -22.03
N ALA A 316 8.95 10.14 -21.22
CA ALA A 316 10.02 11.14 -21.14
C ALA A 316 11.35 10.53 -20.68
N TRP A 317 11.31 9.64 -19.70
CA TRP A 317 12.51 8.95 -19.20
C TRP A 317 13.14 8.05 -20.25
N LEU A 318 12.34 7.32 -21.03
CA LEU A 318 12.85 6.53 -22.16
C LEU A 318 13.61 7.40 -23.17
N GLY A 319 13.08 8.60 -23.48
CA GLY A 319 13.72 9.55 -24.41
C GLY A 319 15.00 10.19 -23.87
N LEU A 320 15.19 10.23 -22.53
CA LEU A 320 16.30 10.87 -21.83
C LEU A 320 17.11 9.88 -20.98
N SER A 321 17.09 8.60 -21.34
CA SER A 321 17.61 7.50 -20.51
C SER A 321 19.12 7.63 -20.16
N GLY A 322 19.92 8.29 -21.00
CA GLY A 322 21.34 8.54 -20.76
C GLY A 322 21.65 9.81 -19.94
N ASP A 323 20.66 10.65 -19.65
CA ASP A 323 20.84 11.87 -18.86
C ASP A 323 20.74 11.55 -17.35
N PRO A 324 21.80 11.79 -16.56
CA PRO A 324 21.77 11.47 -15.12
C PRO A 324 20.79 12.35 -14.32
N ILE A 325 20.53 13.58 -14.74
CA ILE A 325 19.58 14.48 -14.09
C ILE A 325 18.15 13.97 -14.37
N ALA A 326 17.87 13.63 -15.62
CA ALA A 326 16.61 13.03 -16.03
C ALA A 326 16.36 11.70 -15.30
N PHE A 327 17.37 10.85 -15.16
CA PHE A 327 17.32 9.58 -14.43
C PHE A 327 16.82 9.78 -12.99
N VAL A 328 17.38 10.75 -12.26
CA VAL A 328 17.03 11.03 -10.87
C VAL A 328 15.64 11.63 -10.73
N TRP A 329 15.30 12.64 -11.53
CA TRP A 329 14.06 13.37 -11.33
C TRP A 329 12.85 12.71 -11.98
N LEU A 330 13.01 12.10 -13.15
CA LEU A 330 11.92 11.40 -13.81
C LEU A 330 11.56 10.10 -13.09
N SER A 331 12.54 9.38 -12.52
CA SER A 331 12.21 8.25 -11.64
C SER A 331 11.37 8.71 -10.45
N GLY A 332 11.74 9.83 -9.83
CA GLY A 332 10.95 10.42 -8.75
C GLY A 332 9.51 10.79 -9.16
N VAL A 333 9.30 11.30 -10.38
CA VAL A 333 7.96 11.59 -10.92
C VAL A 333 7.18 10.30 -11.18
N VAL A 334 7.82 9.26 -11.71
CA VAL A 334 7.21 7.93 -11.89
C VAL A 334 6.71 7.40 -10.55
N PHE A 335 7.55 7.41 -9.51
CA PHE A 335 7.15 6.95 -8.18
C PHE A 335 6.13 7.86 -7.48
N PHE A 336 6.09 9.14 -7.86
CA PHE A 336 5.01 10.02 -7.45
C PHE A 336 3.69 9.70 -8.15
N GLY A 337 3.70 9.16 -9.37
CA GLY A 337 2.51 8.65 -10.06
C GLY A 337 2.04 7.28 -9.56
N TRP A 338 2.93 6.45 -9.01
CA TRP A 338 2.66 5.05 -8.67
C TRP A 338 2.13 4.80 -7.25
N GLY A 339 2.64 5.53 -6.25
CA GLY A 339 2.39 5.20 -4.84
C GLY A 339 0.94 5.38 -4.39
N GLU A 340 0.14 6.13 -5.11
CA GLU A 340 -1.26 6.45 -4.80
C GLU A 340 -2.21 5.26 -4.92
N ILE A 341 -1.85 4.18 -5.60
CA ILE A 341 -2.68 2.96 -5.69
C ILE A 341 -3.11 2.47 -4.30
N PHE A 342 -2.26 2.66 -3.30
CA PHE A 342 -2.51 2.26 -1.91
C PHE A 342 -3.45 3.20 -1.15
N SER A 343 -3.80 4.35 -1.70
CA SER A 343 -4.80 5.28 -1.15
C SER A 343 -6.08 5.31 -1.98
N LEU A 344 -5.97 5.27 -3.30
CA LEU A 344 -7.10 5.43 -4.21
C LEU A 344 -7.95 4.15 -4.30
N PHE A 345 -7.34 2.99 -4.52
CA PHE A 345 -8.10 1.74 -4.70
C PHE A 345 -8.87 1.31 -3.45
N PRO A 346 -8.33 1.35 -2.21
CA PRO A 346 -9.12 1.03 -1.02
C PRO A 346 -10.30 1.99 -0.82
N SER A 347 -10.07 3.27 -1.10
CA SER A 347 -11.10 4.31 -0.99
C SER A 347 -12.21 4.10 -2.02
N LEU A 348 -11.84 3.90 -3.29
CA LEU A 348 -12.78 3.63 -4.38
C LEU A 348 -13.59 2.36 -4.15
N LEU A 349 -12.95 1.28 -3.69
CA LEU A 349 -13.58 0.01 -3.38
C LEU A 349 -14.65 0.20 -2.28
N THR A 350 -14.29 0.92 -1.22
CA THR A 350 -15.20 1.19 -0.10
C THR A 350 -16.34 2.13 -0.50
N ASP A 351 -16.06 3.15 -1.33
CA ASP A 351 -17.08 4.05 -1.90
C ASP A 351 -18.07 3.31 -2.81
N THR A 352 -17.66 2.15 -3.36
CA THR A 352 -18.49 1.35 -4.27
C THR A 352 -19.26 0.25 -3.56
N PHE A 353 -18.63 -0.47 -2.62
CA PHE A 353 -19.19 -1.68 -2.00
C PHE A 353 -19.55 -1.51 -0.52
N GLY A 354 -19.32 -0.33 0.05
CA GLY A 354 -19.68 0.02 1.44
C GLY A 354 -18.64 -0.42 2.47
N THR A 355 -18.90 -0.07 3.73
CA THR A 355 -17.95 -0.13 4.84
C THR A 355 -17.97 -1.42 5.65
N ARG A 356 -19.09 -2.15 5.66
CA ARG A 356 -19.30 -3.31 6.55
C ARG A 356 -18.23 -4.41 6.39
N TYR A 357 -17.81 -4.69 5.16
CA TYR A 357 -16.79 -5.69 4.82
C TYR A 357 -15.55 -5.05 4.19
N ALA A 358 -15.28 -3.78 4.51
CA ALA A 358 -14.23 -3.01 3.84
C ALA A 358 -12.86 -3.69 3.92
N THR A 359 -12.48 -4.21 5.09
CA THR A 359 -11.20 -4.86 5.30
C THR A 359 -11.07 -6.15 4.48
N THR A 360 -12.09 -7.00 4.53
CA THR A 360 -12.13 -8.25 3.75
C THR A 360 -12.15 -7.97 2.23
N ASN A 361 -13.00 -7.03 1.80
CA ASN A 361 -13.12 -6.67 0.39
C ASN A 361 -11.81 -6.09 -0.15
N TYR A 362 -11.14 -5.23 0.63
CA TYR A 362 -9.83 -4.71 0.27
C TYR A 362 -8.77 -5.81 0.22
N GLY A 363 -8.83 -6.78 1.11
CA GLY A 363 -7.94 -7.94 1.06
C GLY A 363 -7.99 -8.65 -0.30
N PHE A 364 -9.19 -8.88 -0.86
CA PHE A 364 -9.31 -9.46 -2.21
C PHE A 364 -8.70 -8.57 -3.29
N LEU A 365 -8.88 -7.26 -3.20
CA LEU A 365 -8.27 -6.34 -4.15
C LEU A 365 -6.74 -6.29 -4.00
N TYR A 366 -6.23 -6.36 -2.77
CA TYR A 366 -4.79 -6.28 -2.49
C TYR A 366 -3.99 -7.48 -3.03
N MET A 367 -4.65 -8.60 -3.35
CA MET A 367 -4.02 -9.72 -4.07
C MET A 367 -3.45 -9.29 -5.43
N SER A 368 -4.02 -8.28 -6.07
CA SER A 368 -3.52 -7.72 -7.33
C SER A 368 -2.09 -7.19 -7.22
N GLN A 369 -1.74 -6.60 -6.06
CA GLN A 369 -0.37 -6.18 -5.75
C GLN A 369 0.59 -7.39 -5.67
N GLY A 370 0.13 -8.49 -5.08
CA GLY A 370 0.90 -9.73 -5.05
C GLY A 370 1.16 -10.30 -6.45
N ILE A 371 0.15 -10.28 -7.33
CA ILE A 371 0.32 -10.68 -8.74
C ILE A 371 1.33 -9.75 -9.42
N GLY A 372 1.19 -8.43 -9.25
CA GLY A 372 2.14 -7.45 -9.79
C GLY A 372 3.58 -7.71 -9.33
N SER A 373 3.78 -8.11 -8.07
CA SER A 373 5.11 -8.42 -7.52
C SER A 373 5.74 -9.69 -8.13
N ILE A 374 4.91 -10.69 -8.44
CA ILE A 374 5.37 -11.93 -9.08
C ILE A 374 5.72 -11.69 -10.56
N LEU A 375 4.94 -10.86 -11.24
CA LEU A 375 5.08 -10.65 -12.68
C LEU A 375 6.14 -9.59 -13.02
N GLY A 376 6.19 -8.48 -12.26
CA GLY A 376 6.95 -7.28 -12.63
C GLY A 376 8.42 -7.54 -12.92
N GLY A 377 9.17 -8.04 -11.94
CA GLY A 377 10.60 -8.32 -12.08
C GLY A 377 10.93 -9.38 -13.14
N PRO A 378 10.33 -10.58 -13.07
CA PRO A 378 10.60 -11.65 -14.03
C PRO A 378 10.25 -11.29 -15.48
N ILE A 379 9.12 -10.63 -15.73
CA ILE A 379 8.74 -10.23 -17.10
C ILE A 379 9.74 -9.20 -17.65
N ALA A 380 10.12 -8.20 -16.87
CA ALA A 380 11.11 -7.21 -17.28
C ALA A 380 12.46 -7.88 -17.63
N ALA A 381 12.92 -8.81 -16.78
CA ALA A 381 14.16 -9.54 -17.01
C ALA A 381 14.11 -10.41 -18.28
N LEU A 382 13.00 -11.14 -18.49
CA LEU A 382 12.82 -11.98 -19.70
C LEU A 382 12.80 -11.15 -20.97
N ILE A 383 12.08 -10.03 -21.01
CA ILE A 383 12.06 -9.13 -22.15
C ILE A 383 13.48 -8.60 -22.44
N HIS A 384 14.18 -8.13 -21.41
CA HIS A 384 15.54 -7.62 -21.58
C HIS A 384 16.51 -8.71 -22.04
N GLN A 385 16.45 -9.92 -21.47
CA GLN A 385 17.29 -11.05 -21.90
C GLN A 385 17.05 -11.46 -23.35
N SER A 386 15.80 -11.40 -23.82
CA SER A 386 15.45 -11.81 -25.18
C SER A 386 15.77 -10.75 -26.24
N THR A 387 15.72 -9.46 -25.87
CA THR A 387 15.88 -8.34 -26.81
C THR A 387 17.21 -7.62 -26.71
N GLY A 388 17.90 -7.75 -25.58
CA GLY A 388 19.12 -6.97 -25.23
C GLY A 388 18.83 -5.48 -24.97
N LEU A 389 17.55 -5.05 -24.98
CA LEU A 389 17.15 -3.65 -24.94
C LEU A 389 16.17 -3.39 -23.79
N TRP A 390 16.24 -2.20 -23.20
CA TRP A 390 15.25 -1.73 -22.21
C TRP A 390 14.02 -1.10 -22.85
N THR A 391 14.11 -0.65 -24.12
CA THR A 391 12.99 0.00 -24.82
C THR A 391 11.69 -0.82 -24.79
N PRO A 392 11.67 -2.15 -25.03
CA PRO A 392 10.44 -2.93 -24.94
C PRO A 392 9.89 -3.03 -23.50
N VAL A 393 10.77 -3.03 -22.47
CA VAL A 393 10.35 -3.03 -21.06
C VAL A 393 9.67 -1.71 -20.73
N PHE A 394 10.28 -0.56 -21.07
CA PHE A 394 9.66 0.76 -20.93
C PHE A 394 8.35 0.86 -21.72
N GLY A 395 8.31 0.34 -22.95
CA GLY A 395 7.11 0.31 -23.78
C GLY A 395 5.96 -0.44 -23.11
N LEU A 396 6.24 -1.58 -22.46
CA LEU A 396 5.24 -2.32 -21.69
C LEU A 396 4.75 -1.54 -20.47
N ILE A 397 5.64 -0.92 -19.71
CA ILE A 397 5.30 -0.10 -18.54
C ILE A 397 4.38 1.06 -18.96
N ILE A 398 4.79 1.83 -19.97
CA ILE A 398 4.02 2.94 -20.54
C ILE A 398 2.62 2.46 -20.98
N ALA A 399 2.55 1.32 -21.67
CA ALA A 399 1.28 0.76 -22.13
C ALA A 399 0.37 0.37 -20.96
N LEU A 400 0.89 -0.22 -19.88
CA LEU A 400 0.13 -0.59 -18.69
C LEU A 400 -0.44 0.66 -18.00
N ASP A 401 0.40 1.69 -17.76
CA ASP A 401 0.00 2.89 -17.03
C ASP A 401 -0.99 3.75 -17.83
N LEU A 402 -0.72 4.00 -19.10
CA LEU A 402 -1.63 4.76 -19.95
C LEU A 402 -2.95 4.02 -20.20
N SER A 403 -2.92 2.67 -20.31
CA SER A 403 -4.14 1.88 -20.38
C SER A 403 -4.95 1.97 -19.10
N ALA A 404 -4.29 1.91 -17.92
CA ALA A 404 -4.95 2.08 -16.64
C ALA A 404 -5.55 3.49 -16.49
N ALA A 405 -4.86 4.54 -16.94
CA ALA A 405 -5.36 5.91 -16.97
C ALA A 405 -6.61 6.04 -17.86
N TRP A 406 -6.55 5.46 -19.05
CA TRP A 406 -7.68 5.42 -19.99
C TRP A 406 -8.88 4.65 -19.41
N LEU A 407 -8.63 3.48 -18.82
CA LEU A 407 -9.67 2.69 -18.17
C LEU A 407 -10.30 3.43 -16.99
N ALA A 408 -9.52 4.18 -16.20
CA ALA A 408 -10.03 4.98 -15.09
C ALA A 408 -11.05 6.01 -15.58
N PHE A 409 -10.69 6.76 -16.61
CA PHE A 409 -11.49 7.89 -17.07
C PHE A 409 -12.71 7.46 -17.90
N PHE A 410 -12.54 6.57 -18.87
CA PHE A 410 -13.58 6.23 -19.84
C PHE A 410 -14.43 5.03 -19.43
N VAL A 411 -13.87 4.04 -18.73
CA VAL A 411 -14.57 2.78 -18.47
C VAL A 411 -15.03 2.68 -17.03
N LEU A 412 -14.13 2.90 -16.06
CA LEU A 412 -14.41 2.70 -14.64
C LEU A 412 -15.51 3.65 -14.14
N LYS A 413 -15.41 4.94 -14.48
CA LYS A 413 -16.37 5.97 -14.10
C LYS A 413 -17.79 5.59 -14.55
N GLY A 414 -17.96 5.18 -15.81
CA GLY A 414 -19.25 4.78 -16.37
C GLY A 414 -19.77 3.46 -15.81
N THR A 415 -18.90 2.48 -15.63
CA THR A 415 -19.26 1.16 -15.08
C THR A 415 -19.68 1.25 -13.63
N ARG A 416 -18.95 2.02 -12.83
CA ARG A 416 -19.27 2.25 -11.41
C ARG A 416 -20.57 3.03 -11.25
N SER A 417 -20.80 4.10 -12.01
CA SER A 417 -22.05 4.87 -11.97
C SER A 417 -23.26 4.00 -12.30
N ARG A 418 -23.18 3.15 -13.34
CA ARG A 418 -24.25 2.20 -13.69
C ARG A 418 -24.48 1.17 -12.57
N TYR A 419 -23.41 0.66 -11.95
CA TYR A 419 -23.52 -0.25 -10.81
C TYR A 419 -24.25 0.39 -9.63
N LEU A 420 -23.86 1.62 -9.25
CA LEU A 420 -24.48 2.34 -8.13
C LEU A 420 -25.94 2.70 -8.40
N ALA A 421 -26.29 3.10 -9.63
CA ALA A 421 -27.67 3.38 -10.02
C ALA A 421 -28.56 2.12 -9.94
N ARG A 422 -28.07 0.96 -10.41
CA ARG A 422 -28.78 -0.33 -10.26
C ARG A 422 -28.94 -0.75 -8.80
N ALA A 423 -27.89 -0.56 -8.00
CA ALA A 423 -27.94 -0.87 -6.58
C ALA A 423 -28.92 0.03 -5.81
N ALA A 424 -29.12 1.27 -6.23
CA ALA A 424 -30.11 2.19 -5.69
C ALA A 424 -31.55 1.81 -6.09
N ALA A 425 -31.75 1.37 -7.33
CA ALA A 425 -33.05 0.96 -7.86
C ALA A 425 -33.59 -0.36 -7.26
N ASN A 426 -32.70 -1.21 -6.74
CA ASN A 426 -33.04 -2.51 -6.12
C ASN A 426 -33.22 -2.41 -4.59
N ARG A 427 -33.21 -1.22 -4.01
CA ARG A 427 -33.48 -0.92 -2.60
C ARG A 427 -34.89 -0.35 -2.42
#